data_62a5c48264e6ec0603c21bd1745e2840
#
_entry.id   62a5c48264e6ec0603c21bd1745e2840
#
_cell.length_a   1.000
_cell.length_b   1.000
_cell.length_c   1.000
_cell.angle_alpha   90.00
_cell.angle_beta   90.00
_cell.angle_gamma   90.00
#
_symmetry.space_group_name_H-M   'P 1'
#
loop_
_entity.id
_entity.type
_entity.pdbx_description
1 polymer ?
#
loop_
_entity_poly.entity_id
_entity_poly.type
_entity_poly.pdbx_seq_one_letter_code
_entity_poly.pdbx_strand_id
1 'polypeptide(L)'
;DVYKRQFHHRLVDVCVYLCALALEREEARARIRQLAFYDELTGLPNRNLLLAQAEQAIARAEPERKRVAVLFLDLDRFKQVNDTLGHPIGDALLRDIAQRLRRLARATDIVGRLSGDEFVMLMPDFEHGRLTAAAEHILVALAQPFVVGGITLNPSVSIGISVFPENGRDMDTLLRHADMAMYQAKTAGRNRISFFSAEMNRQAQERLALEAALRDALEGRALRLHYQPQV
;
A
#
# COMPACT_ATOMS: atom_id res chain seq x y z
N ASP A 1 -13.19 -3.16 -66.02
CA ASP A 1 -12.44 -2.30 -65.01
C ASP A 1 -13.29 -1.80 -63.81
N VAL A 2 -14.58 -1.65 -63.96
CA VAL A 2 -15.47 -1.21 -62.84
C VAL A 2 -15.58 -2.29 -61.77
N TYR A 3 -15.70 -3.57 -62.10
CA TYR A 3 -15.77 -4.69 -61.15
C TYR A 3 -14.50 -4.85 -60.30
N LYS A 4 -13.31 -4.64 -60.90
CA LYS A 4 -12.05 -4.68 -60.16
C LYS A 4 -11.95 -3.55 -59.12
N ARG A 5 -12.41 -2.34 -59.45
CA ARG A 5 -12.41 -1.21 -58.52
C ARG A 5 -13.39 -1.44 -57.35
N GLN A 6 -14.60 -1.94 -57.61
CA GLN A 6 -15.56 -2.27 -56.58
C GLN A 6 -15.06 -3.37 -55.64
N PHE A 7 -14.37 -4.38 -56.17
CA PHE A 7 -13.78 -5.44 -55.37
C PHE A 7 -12.66 -4.89 -54.46
N HIS A 8 -11.77 -4.01 -54.99
CA HIS A 8 -10.72 -3.39 -54.19
C HIS A 8 -11.29 -2.50 -53.07
N HIS A 9 -12.32 -1.70 -53.35
CA HIS A 9 -12.95 -0.89 -52.32
C HIS A 9 -13.54 -1.76 -51.21
N ARG A 10 -14.28 -2.79 -51.51
CA ARG A 10 -14.83 -3.73 -50.53
C ARG A 10 -13.74 -4.41 -49.71
N LEU A 11 -12.64 -4.82 -50.35
CA LEU A 11 -11.50 -5.43 -49.66
C LEU A 11 -10.85 -4.46 -48.69
N VAL A 12 -10.64 -3.21 -49.10
CA VAL A 12 -10.11 -2.14 -48.23
C VAL A 12 -11.03 -1.88 -47.06
N ASP A 13 -12.36 -1.76 -47.32
CA ASP A 13 -13.37 -1.53 -46.25
C ASP A 13 -13.36 -2.67 -45.23
N VAL A 14 -13.27 -3.92 -45.67
CA VAL A 14 -13.17 -5.09 -44.78
C VAL A 14 -11.85 -5.06 -44.00
N CYS A 15 -10.73 -4.72 -44.61
CA CYS A 15 -9.46 -4.60 -43.94
C CYS A 15 -9.50 -3.48 -42.85
N VAL A 16 -10.03 -2.32 -43.18
CA VAL A 16 -10.19 -1.20 -42.26
C VAL A 16 -11.08 -1.61 -41.09
N TYR A 17 -12.21 -2.27 -41.35
CA TYR A 17 -13.11 -2.78 -40.30
C TYR A 17 -12.41 -3.79 -39.38
N LEU A 18 -11.68 -4.76 -39.95
CA LEU A 18 -10.93 -5.73 -39.15
C LEU A 18 -9.84 -5.09 -38.31
N CYS A 19 -9.11 -4.10 -38.87
CA CYS A 19 -8.11 -3.33 -38.11
C CYS A 19 -8.76 -2.54 -36.97
N ALA A 20 -9.89 -1.87 -37.21
CA ALA A 20 -10.60 -1.15 -36.18
C ALA A 20 -11.06 -2.10 -35.05
N LEU A 21 -11.66 -3.25 -35.40
CA LEU A 21 -12.07 -4.25 -34.41
C LEU A 21 -10.89 -4.82 -33.62
N ALA A 22 -9.74 -5.03 -34.28
CA ALA A 22 -8.53 -5.49 -33.59
C ALA A 22 -8.01 -4.44 -32.59
N LEU A 23 -8.01 -3.16 -32.98
CA LEU A 23 -7.62 -2.04 -32.09
C LEU A 23 -8.56 -1.92 -30.90
N GLU A 24 -9.87 -1.90 -31.12
CA GLU A 24 -10.86 -1.86 -30.04
C GLU A 24 -10.68 -3.04 -29.07
N ARG A 25 -10.41 -4.24 -29.58
CA ARG A 25 -10.15 -5.42 -28.75
C ARG A 25 -8.89 -5.28 -27.92
N GLU A 26 -7.80 -4.73 -28.46
CA GLU A 26 -6.56 -4.50 -27.73
C GLU A 26 -6.72 -3.39 -26.69
N GLU A 27 -7.43 -2.32 -27.00
CA GLU A 27 -7.77 -1.26 -26.04
C GLU A 27 -8.61 -1.80 -24.89
N ALA A 28 -9.65 -2.59 -25.18
CA ALA A 28 -10.47 -3.23 -24.15
C ALA A 28 -9.65 -4.17 -23.27
N ARG A 29 -8.77 -4.97 -23.85
CA ARG A 29 -7.85 -5.84 -23.09
C ARG A 29 -6.87 -5.06 -22.22
N ALA A 30 -6.30 -3.97 -22.75
CA ALA A 30 -5.41 -3.10 -21.99
C ALA A 30 -6.15 -2.47 -20.80
N ARG A 31 -7.39 -2.03 -21.03
CA ARG A 31 -8.25 -1.46 -19.97
C ARG A 31 -8.58 -2.49 -18.89
N ILE A 32 -8.96 -3.71 -19.29
CA ILE A 32 -9.21 -4.80 -18.33
C ILE A 32 -7.97 -5.11 -17.51
N ARG A 33 -6.79 -5.21 -18.13
CA ARG A 33 -5.52 -5.42 -17.41
C ARG A 33 -5.23 -4.28 -16.43
N GLN A 34 -5.46 -3.06 -16.84
CA GLN A 34 -5.23 -1.89 -15.99
C GLN A 34 -6.14 -1.94 -14.75
N LEU A 35 -7.43 -2.18 -14.93
CA LEU A 35 -8.40 -2.30 -13.82
C LEU A 35 -8.10 -3.50 -12.91
N ALA A 36 -7.64 -4.62 -13.48
CA ALA A 36 -7.35 -5.83 -12.71
C ALA A 36 -6.10 -5.74 -11.84
N PHE A 37 -5.09 -4.92 -12.25
CA PHE A 37 -3.75 -4.96 -11.65
C PHE A 37 -3.25 -3.62 -11.11
N TYR A 38 -3.90 -2.51 -11.43
CA TYR A 38 -3.47 -1.19 -11.00
C TYR A 38 -4.58 -0.43 -10.27
N ASP A 39 -4.19 0.40 -9.32
CA ASP A 39 -5.07 1.34 -8.63
C ASP A 39 -5.40 2.51 -9.58
N GLU A 40 -6.68 2.77 -9.81
CA GLU A 40 -7.13 3.78 -10.77
C GLU A 40 -6.72 5.21 -10.39
N LEU A 41 -6.64 5.50 -9.08
CA LEU A 41 -6.32 6.83 -8.61
C LEU A 41 -4.85 7.18 -8.76
N THR A 42 -3.97 6.24 -8.39
CA THR A 42 -2.52 6.47 -8.30
C THR A 42 -1.72 5.84 -9.43
N GLY A 43 -2.31 4.89 -10.15
CA GLY A 43 -1.65 4.09 -11.16
C GLY A 43 -0.54 3.17 -10.60
N LEU A 44 -0.49 2.97 -9.29
CA LEU A 44 0.38 1.97 -8.66
C LEU A 44 -0.19 0.56 -8.81
N PRO A 45 0.62 -0.49 -8.73
CA PRO A 45 0.14 -1.84 -8.47
C PRO A 45 -0.93 -1.86 -7.38
N ASN A 46 -2.08 -2.48 -7.69
CA ASN A 46 -3.10 -2.74 -6.69
C ASN A 46 -2.73 -3.95 -5.83
N ARG A 47 -3.59 -4.32 -4.88
CA ARG A 47 -3.36 -5.47 -3.99
C ARG A 47 -3.02 -6.75 -4.76
N ASN A 48 -3.74 -7.04 -5.85
CA ASN A 48 -3.54 -8.28 -6.60
C ASN A 48 -2.17 -8.35 -7.26
N LEU A 49 -1.77 -7.29 -7.95
CA LEU A 49 -0.45 -7.25 -8.59
C LEU A 49 0.68 -7.21 -7.58
N LEU A 50 0.50 -6.44 -6.48
CA LEU A 50 1.48 -6.35 -5.42
C LEU A 50 1.77 -7.72 -4.78
N LEU A 51 0.72 -8.49 -4.43
CA LEU A 51 0.88 -9.82 -3.84
C LEU A 51 1.57 -10.78 -4.81
N ALA A 52 1.16 -10.81 -6.07
CA ALA A 52 1.80 -11.66 -7.08
C ALA A 52 3.29 -11.33 -7.28
N GLN A 53 3.66 -10.05 -7.29
CA GLN A 53 5.06 -9.62 -7.40
C GLN A 53 5.86 -9.94 -6.13
N ALA A 54 5.23 -9.83 -4.95
CA ALA A 54 5.83 -10.15 -3.68
C ALA A 54 6.16 -11.64 -3.55
N GLU A 55 5.22 -12.52 -3.92
CA GLU A 55 5.44 -13.96 -3.95
C GLU A 55 6.61 -14.33 -4.86
N GLN A 56 6.71 -13.70 -6.03
CA GLN A 56 7.85 -13.88 -6.91
C GLN A 56 9.17 -13.40 -6.31
N ALA A 57 9.16 -12.28 -5.59
CA ALA A 57 10.35 -11.75 -4.92
C ALA A 57 10.82 -12.69 -3.81
N ILE A 58 9.90 -13.22 -3.00
CA ILE A 58 10.18 -14.20 -1.94
C ILE A 58 10.73 -15.51 -2.54
N ALA A 59 10.07 -16.04 -3.59
CA ALA A 59 10.49 -17.27 -4.25
C ALA A 59 11.90 -17.18 -4.87
N ARG A 60 12.31 -15.98 -5.31
CA ARG A 60 13.68 -15.72 -5.79
C ARG A 60 14.68 -15.55 -4.64
N ALA A 61 14.26 -14.94 -3.54
CA ALA A 61 15.13 -14.66 -2.41
C ALA A 61 15.48 -15.93 -1.60
N GLU A 62 14.56 -16.88 -1.49
CA GLU A 62 14.72 -18.08 -0.66
C GLU A 62 15.92 -18.95 -1.05
N PRO A 63 16.11 -19.39 -2.32
CA PRO A 63 17.26 -20.20 -2.71
C PRO A 63 18.58 -19.42 -2.63
N GLU A 64 18.56 -18.10 -2.80
CA GLU A 64 19.74 -17.24 -2.74
C GLU A 64 20.06 -16.80 -1.29
N ARG A 65 19.26 -17.18 -0.31
CA ARG A 65 19.34 -16.75 1.11
C ARG A 65 19.32 -15.22 1.25
N LYS A 66 18.63 -14.55 0.36
CA LYS A 66 18.42 -13.11 0.36
C LYS A 66 17.23 -12.73 1.22
N ARG A 67 17.17 -11.47 1.59
CA ARG A 67 16.09 -10.89 2.39
C ARG A 67 15.16 -10.06 1.53
N VAL A 68 13.90 -10.00 1.95
CA VAL A 68 12.89 -9.09 1.37
C VAL A 68 12.26 -8.32 2.52
N ALA A 69 12.36 -6.99 2.49
CA ALA A 69 11.64 -6.14 3.43
C ALA A 69 10.28 -5.76 2.87
N VAL A 70 9.27 -5.80 3.74
CA VAL A 70 7.91 -5.32 3.49
C VAL A 70 7.69 -4.11 4.39
N LEU A 71 7.48 -2.95 3.78
CA LEU A 71 7.15 -1.71 4.45
C LEU A 71 5.67 -1.44 4.25
N PHE A 72 4.89 -1.38 5.32
CA PHE A 72 3.50 -0.95 5.32
C PHE A 72 3.45 0.52 5.74
N LEU A 73 2.90 1.37 4.89
CA LEU A 73 2.84 2.81 5.10
C LEU A 73 1.38 3.26 5.15
N ASP A 74 1.06 4.10 6.12
CA ASP A 74 -0.27 4.68 6.28
C ASP A 74 -0.14 6.18 6.57
N LEU A 75 -0.94 6.99 5.88
CA LEU A 75 -0.95 8.44 6.06
C LEU A 75 -1.67 8.81 7.37
N ASP A 76 -0.92 9.42 8.26
CA ASP A 76 -1.46 9.86 9.54
C ASP A 76 -2.59 10.89 9.34
N ARG A 77 -3.75 10.63 9.94
CA ARG A 77 -4.89 11.55 9.93
C ARG A 77 -5.45 11.87 8.54
N PHE A 78 -5.26 11.00 7.54
CA PHE A 78 -5.78 11.21 6.19
C PHE A 78 -7.30 11.44 6.16
N LYS A 79 -8.05 10.72 7.01
CA LYS A 79 -9.49 10.96 7.15
C LYS A 79 -9.80 12.42 7.52
N GLN A 80 -9.00 13.04 8.39
CA GLN A 80 -9.18 14.45 8.76
C GLN A 80 -8.96 15.39 7.56
N VAL A 81 -8.03 15.07 6.67
CA VAL A 81 -7.83 15.82 5.41
C VAL A 81 -9.09 15.75 4.56
N ASN A 82 -9.66 14.56 4.37
CA ASN A 82 -10.90 14.38 3.61
C ASN A 82 -12.08 15.09 4.27
N ASP A 83 -12.24 14.96 5.57
CA ASP A 83 -13.36 15.54 6.32
C ASP A 83 -13.29 17.09 6.31
N THR A 84 -12.10 17.68 6.26
CA THR A 84 -11.89 19.14 6.33
C THR A 84 -11.80 19.79 4.95
N LEU A 85 -11.11 19.16 3.99
CA LEU A 85 -10.78 19.75 2.69
C LEU A 85 -11.48 19.08 1.52
N GLY A 86 -12.19 17.98 1.77
CA GLY A 86 -12.93 17.21 0.79
C GLY A 86 -12.09 16.17 0.07
N HIS A 87 -12.76 15.14 -0.46
CA HIS A 87 -12.15 14.02 -1.18
C HIS A 87 -11.26 14.42 -2.36
N PRO A 88 -11.59 15.45 -3.17
CA PRO A 88 -10.72 15.84 -4.28
C PRO A 88 -9.30 16.24 -3.86
N ILE A 89 -9.16 16.91 -2.69
CA ILE A 89 -7.85 17.27 -2.12
C ILE A 89 -7.14 16.03 -1.58
N GLY A 90 -7.86 15.14 -0.89
CA GLY A 90 -7.32 13.86 -0.45
C GLY A 90 -6.82 13.01 -1.60
N ASP A 91 -7.59 12.92 -2.69
CA ASP A 91 -7.20 12.19 -3.91
C ASP A 91 -5.94 12.77 -4.56
N ALA A 92 -5.83 14.10 -4.61
CA ALA A 92 -4.64 14.77 -5.13
C ALA A 92 -3.43 14.50 -4.23
N LEU A 93 -3.59 14.51 -2.90
CA LEU A 93 -2.55 14.15 -1.94
C LEU A 93 -2.08 12.70 -2.16
N LEU A 94 -3.01 11.74 -2.33
CA LEU A 94 -2.67 10.35 -2.59
C LEU A 94 -1.88 10.17 -3.89
N ARG A 95 -2.21 10.92 -4.96
CA ARG A 95 -1.44 10.90 -6.21
C ARG A 95 -0.02 11.43 -6.02
N ASP A 96 0.14 12.52 -5.28
CA ASP A 96 1.46 13.10 -4.99
C ASP A 96 2.32 12.16 -4.14
N ILE A 97 1.73 11.54 -3.11
CA ILE A 97 2.40 10.52 -2.29
C ILE A 97 2.86 9.34 -3.15
N ALA A 98 1.98 8.81 -4.00
CA ALA A 98 2.32 7.71 -4.90
C ALA A 98 3.49 8.08 -5.83
N GLN A 99 3.50 9.30 -6.35
CA GLN A 99 4.57 9.79 -7.21
C GLN A 99 5.89 9.95 -6.45
N ARG A 100 5.87 10.42 -5.19
CA ARG A 100 7.06 10.47 -4.34
C ARG A 100 7.60 9.09 -4.04
N LEU A 101 6.77 8.15 -3.64
CA LEU A 101 7.18 6.78 -3.38
C LEU A 101 7.83 6.15 -4.61
N ARG A 102 7.27 6.35 -5.81
CA ARG A 102 7.88 5.88 -7.06
C ARG A 102 9.27 6.45 -7.32
N ARG A 103 9.49 7.73 -7.00
CA ARG A 103 10.80 8.40 -7.19
C ARG A 103 11.85 7.92 -6.19
N LEU A 104 11.42 7.52 -4.99
CA LEU A 104 12.29 7.00 -3.95
C LEU A 104 12.63 5.52 -4.15
N ALA A 105 11.76 4.78 -4.82
CA ALA A 105 11.92 3.36 -5.11
C ALA A 105 13.04 3.13 -6.13
N ARG A 106 13.84 2.08 -5.91
CA ARG A 106 14.81 1.56 -6.88
C ARG A 106 14.08 0.79 -7.98
N ALA A 107 14.78 0.47 -9.04
CA ALA A 107 14.25 -0.35 -10.12
C ALA A 107 13.81 -1.77 -9.67
N THR A 108 14.38 -2.28 -8.59
CA THR A 108 14.05 -3.58 -7.98
C THR A 108 12.94 -3.51 -6.96
N ASP A 109 12.64 -2.32 -6.43
CA ASP A 109 11.64 -2.13 -5.41
C ASP A 109 10.24 -2.09 -6.04
N ILE A 110 9.25 -2.59 -5.31
CA ILE A 110 7.87 -2.64 -5.78
C ILE A 110 7.05 -1.74 -4.86
N VAL A 111 6.33 -0.79 -5.42
CA VAL A 111 5.42 0.08 -4.67
C VAL A 111 4.00 -0.19 -5.12
N GLY A 112 3.10 -0.41 -4.17
CA GLY A 112 1.68 -0.64 -4.42
C GLY A 112 0.79 0.14 -3.46
N ARG A 113 -0.48 0.28 -3.82
CA ARG A 113 -1.53 0.80 -2.95
C ARG A 113 -2.53 -0.30 -2.66
N LEU A 114 -2.79 -0.56 -1.38
CA LEU A 114 -3.74 -1.61 -0.98
C LEU A 114 -5.17 -1.09 -0.98
N SER A 115 -5.41 0.00 -0.31
CA SER A 115 -6.71 0.67 -0.20
C SER A 115 -6.56 2.03 0.49
N GLY A 116 -7.54 2.92 0.36
CA GLY A 116 -7.57 4.17 1.12
C GLY A 116 -6.23 4.93 1.12
N ASP A 117 -5.64 5.07 2.28
CA ASP A 117 -4.36 5.74 2.56
C ASP A 117 -3.19 4.76 2.82
N GLU A 118 -3.40 3.47 2.52
CA GLU A 118 -2.45 2.39 2.76
C GLU A 118 -1.59 2.10 1.53
N PHE A 119 -0.29 2.24 1.68
CA PHE A 119 0.71 1.90 0.67
C PHE A 119 1.63 0.79 1.18
N VAL A 120 2.16 0.01 0.26
CA VAL A 120 3.15 -1.02 0.59
C VAL A 120 4.33 -0.88 -0.35
N MET A 121 5.53 -0.99 0.22
CA MET A 121 6.77 -1.06 -0.53
C MET A 121 7.51 -2.34 -0.20
N LEU A 122 7.91 -3.06 -1.24
CA LEU A 122 8.76 -4.25 -1.12
C LEU A 122 10.17 -3.86 -1.54
N MET A 123 11.13 -4.22 -0.73
CA MET A 123 12.56 -3.97 -0.97
C MET A 123 13.31 -5.30 -0.98
N PRO A 124 13.45 -5.94 -2.17
CA PRO A 124 14.27 -7.15 -2.28
C PRO A 124 15.75 -6.84 -2.13
N ASP A 125 16.50 -7.79 -1.60
CA ASP A 125 17.97 -7.79 -1.56
C ASP A 125 18.58 -6.52 -0.94
N PHE A 126 18.34 -6.32 0.34
CA PHE A 126 18.85 -5.18 1.09
C PHE A 126 19.90 -5.59 2.15
N GLU A 127 20.86 -4.73 2.41
CA GLU A 127 21.75 -4.83 3.56
C GLU A 127 21.07 -4.25 4.81
N HIS A 128 21.26 -4.87 5.97
CA HIS A 128 20.55 -4.51 7.22
C HIS A 128 20.65 -3.01 7.57
N GLY A 129 21.83 -2.41 7.48
CA GLY A 129 22.02 -0.97 7.74
C GLY A 129 21.35 -0.05 6.72
N ARG A 130 21.11 -0.52 5.50
CA ARG A 130 20.48 0.26 4.43
C ARG A 130 18.95 0.30 4.53
N LEU A 131 18.33 -0.71 5.13
CA LEU A 131 16.87 -0.74 5.28
C LEU A 131 16.38 0.40 6.18
N THR A 132 16.99 0.57 7.35
CA THR A 132 16.64 1.65 8.28
C THR A 132 16.84 3.02 7.63
N ALA A 133 18.00 3.24 6.99
CA ALA A 133 18.28 4.50 6.30
C ALA A 133 17.29 4.77 5.13
N ALA A 134 16.91 3.74 4.38
CA ALA A 134 15.91 3.88 3.31
C ALA A 134 14.52 4.21 3.88
N ALA A 135 14.10 3.54 4.95
CA ALA A 135 12.84 3.82 5.61
C ALA A 135 12.80 5.23 6.23
N GLU A 136 13.89 5.68 6.85
CA GLU A 136 14.04 7.06 7.35
C GLU A 136 14.00 8.08 6.21
N HIS A 137 14.64 7.80 5.08
CA HIS A 137 14.58 8.66 3.91
C HIS A 137 13.16 8.78 3.36
N ILE A 138 12.42 7.66 3.30
CA ILE A 138 11.00 7.67 2.90
C ILE A 138 10.19 8.52 3.88
N LEU A 139 10.36 8.31 5.19
CA LEU A 139 9.66 9.05 6.24
C LEU A 139 9.88 10.57 6.07
N VAL A 140 11.11 11.00 5.96
CA VAL A 140 11.50 12.41 5.79
C VAL A 140 10.96 12.98 4.47
N ALA A 141 11.06 12.23 3.38
CA ALA A 141 10.61 12.69 2.07
C ALA A 141 9.08 12.83 1.99
N LEU A 142 8.33 11.94 2.64
CA LEU A 142 6.87 12.02 2.68
C LEU A 142 6.36 13.09 3.66
N ALA A 143 7.15 13.44 4.68
CA ALA A 143 6.83 14.54 5.61
C ALA A 143 7.06 15.93 4.98
N GLN A 144 7.72 16.04 3.82
CA GLN A 144 7.88 17.32 3.14
C GLN A 144 6.54 17.89 2.69
N PRO A 145 6.36 19.23 2.68
CA PRO A 145 5.11 19.85 2.27
C PRO A 145 4.65 19.41 0.88
N PHE A 146 3.36 19.20 0.73
CA PHE A 146 2.67 19.02 -0.55
C PHE A 146 1.82 20.24 -0.85
N VAL A 147 1.89 20.74 -2.07
CA VAL A 147 0.99 21.82 -2.55
C VAL A 147 -0.07 21.19 -3.44
N VAL A 148 -1.30 21.21 -2.96
CA VAL A 148 -2.46 20.60 -3.64
C VAL A 148 -3.57 21.64 -3.71
N GLY A 149 -4.03 21.98 -4.92
CA GLY A 149 -5.10 22.95 -5.11
C GLY A 149 -4.82 24.33 -4.50
N GLY A 150 -3.54 24.75 -4.43
CA GLY A 150 -3.11 26.01 -3.79
C GLY A 150 -3.01 25.95 -2.26
N ILE A 151 -3.29 24.80 -1.65
CA ILE A 151 -3.19 24.58 -0.21
C ILE A 151 -1.89 23.82 0.08
N THR A 152 -1.12 24.27 1.07
CA THR A 152 0.06 23.57 1.55
C THR A 152 -0.32 22.61 2.66
N LEU A 153 -0.10 21.32 2.44
CA LEU A 153 -0.32 20.24 3.42
C LEU A 153 1.03 19.75 3.94
N ASN A 154 1.07 19.43 5.23
CA ASN A 154 2.22 18.80 5.89
C ASN A 154 1.81 17.41 6.38
N PRO A 155 1.78 16.41 5.48
CA PRO A 155 1.42 15.05 5.85
C PRO A 155 2.50 14.42 6.72
N SER A 156 2.12 13.41 7.47
CA SER A 156 3.05 12.48 8.08
C SER A 156 2.62 11.04 7.79
N VAL A 157 3.53 10.11 7.91
CA VAL A 157 3.27 8.69 7.68
C VAL A 157 3.78 7.86 8.85
N SER A 158 3.05 6.80 9.16
CA SER A 158 3.53 5.76 10.05
C SER A 158 3.94 4.55 9.23
N ILE A 159 5.14 4.02 9.49
CA ILE A 159 5.74 2.95 8.70
C ILE A 159 5.99 1.74 9.60
N GLY A 160 5.42 0.59 9.24
CA GLY A 160 5.73 -0.69 9.84
C GLY A 160 6.56 -1.54 8.91
N ILE A 161 7.53 -2.27 9.45
CA ILE A 161 8.49 -3.07 8.68
C ILE A 161 8.52 -4.50 9.18
N SER A 162 8.38 -5.44 8.26
CA SER A 162 8.67 -6.86 8.45
C SER A 162 9.69 -7.34 7.44
N VAL A 163 10.40 -8.42 7.76
CA VAL A 163 11.51 -8.92 6.95
C VAL A 163 11.38 -10.43 6.75
N PHE A 164 11.47 -10.87 5.48
CA PHE A 164 11.63 -12.27 5.12
C PHE A 164 13.12 -12.66 5.24
N PRO A 165 13.44 -13.83 5.76
CA PRO A 165 12.54 -14.85 6.33
C PRO A 165 12.26 -14.68 7.83
N GLU A 166 12.87 -13.71 8.51
CA GLU A 166 12.89 -13.58 9.97
C GLU A 166 11.50 -13.37 10.58
N ASN A 167 10.65 -12.61 9.90
CA ASN A 167 9.31 -12.26 10.38
C ASN A 167 8.17 -13.03 9.68
N GLY A 168 8.48 -13.88 8.73
CA GLY A 168 7.50 -14.69 8.01
C GLY A 168 8.07 -15.29 6.75
N ARG A 169 7.42 -16.34 6.24
CA ARG A 169 7.86 -17.04 5.02
C ARG A 169 6.90 -16.88 3.85
N ASP A 170 5.77 -16.25 4.06
CA ASP A 170 4.75 -15.95 3.07
C ASP A 170 4.35 -14.47 3.15
N MET A 171 3.82 -13.96 2.06
CA MET A 171 3.50 -12.52 1.96
C MET A 171 2.37 -12.11 2.90
N ASP A 172 1.37 -12.95 3.14
CA ASP A 172 0.25 -12.61 4.02
C ASP A 172 0.72 -12.44 5.46
N THR A 173 1.61 -13.32 5.92
CA THR A 173 2.23 -13.22 7.25
C THR A 173 3.10 -11.96 7.36
N LEU A 174 3.94 -11.68 6.35
CA LEU A 174 4.80 -10.50 6.34
C LEU A 174 3.98 -9.22 6.31
N LEU A 175 2.93 -9.16 5.50
CA LEU A 175 2.06 -7.99 5.40
C LEU A 175 1.35 -7.72 6.73
N ARG A 176 0.78 -8.75 7.34
CA ARG A 176 0.15 -8.66 8.66
C ARG A 176 1.12 -8.18 9.74
N HIS A 177 2.37 -8.67 9.74
CA HIS A 177 3.39 -8.27 10.70
C HIS A 177 3.86 -6.83 10.46
N ALA A 178 3.98 -6.39 9.20
CA ALA A 178 4.27 -5.01 8.87
C ALA A 178 3.14 -4.06 9.31
N ASP A 179 1.87 -4.45 9.11
CA ASP A 179 0.69 -3.70 9.59
C ASP A 179 0.69 -3.57 11.11
N MET A 180 0.95 -4.66 11.86
CA MET A 180 1.08 -4.61 13.31
C MET A 180 2.17 -3.64 13.77
N ALA A 181 3.32 -3.63 13.10
CA ALA A 181 4.39 -2.69 13.38
C ALA A 181 3.99 -1.25 13.05
N MET A 182 3.28 -1.02 11.95
CA MET A 182 2.73 0.29 11.58
C MET A 182 1.74 0.80 12.63
N TYR A 183 0.86 -0.08 13.14
CA TYR A 183 -0.04 0.28 14.22
C TYR A 183 0.69 0.67 15.50
N GLN A 184 1.80 0.00 15.83
CA GLN A 184 2.70 0.41 16.93
C GLN A 184 3.31 1.80 16.67
N ALA A 185 3.74 2.09 15.44
CA ALA A 185 4.21 3.42 15.10
C ALA A 185 3.13 4.50 15.33
N LYS A 186 1.87 4.21 14.97
CA LYS A 186 0.74 5.10 15.22
C LYS A 186 0.47 5.35 16.72
N THR A 187 0.49 4.30 17.53
CA THR A 187 0.22 4.40 18.98
C THR A 187 1.37 5.06 19.73
N ALA A 188 2.61 4.89 19.27
CA ALA A 188 3.79 5.50 19.87
C ALA A 188 3.99 6.99 19.51
N GLY A 189 3.04 7.62 18.80
CA GLY A 189 3.06 9.06 18.52
C GLY A 189 3.10 9.43 17.05
N ARG A 190 2.93 8.47 16.13
CA ARG A 190 2.91 8.67 14.66
C ARG A 190 4.23 9.20 14.08
N ASN A 191 4.26 9.46 12.79
CA ASN A 191 5.41 10.02 12.07
C ASN A 191 6.73 9.30 12.40
N ARG A 192 6.73 7.98 12.31
CA ARG A 192 7.86 7.13 12.68
C ARG A 192 7.84 5.78 12.02
N ILE A 193 8.96 5.10 12.17
CA ILE A 193 9.17 3.72 11.74
C ILE A 193 9.09 2.80 12.95
N SER A 194 8.50 1.62 12.76
CA SER A 194 8.55 0.53 13.72
C SER A 194 8.88 -0.78 13.00
N PHE A 195 9.80 -1.55 13.55
CA PHE A 195 10.08 -2.90 13.06
C PHE A 195 9.23 -3.91 13.83
N PHE A 196 8.69 -4.90 13.12
CA PHE A 196 7.96 -5.99 13.75
C PHE A 196 8.85 -6.76 14.73
N SER A 197 8.30 -7.04 15.90
CA SER A 197 8.90 -7.96 16.89
C SER A 197 7.85 -8.96 17.37
N ALA A 198 8.28 -10.14 17.81
CA ALA A 198 7.40 -11.14 18.37
C ALA A 198 6.63 -10.64 19.61
N GLU A 199 7.20 -9.70 20.33
CA GLU A 199 6.58 -9.03 21.46
C GLU A 199 5.33 -8.23 21.06
N MET A 200 5.34 -7.57 19.89
CA MET A 200 4.17 -6.86 19.35
C MET A 200 2.98 -7.80 19.11
N ASN A 201 3.27 -9.02 18.64
CA ASN A 201 2.22 -10.03 18.44
C ASN A 201 1.58 -10.41 19.80
N ARG A 202 2.40 -10.62 20.82
CA ARG A 202 1.92 -10.91 22.18
C ARG A 202 1.05 -9.78 22.72
N GLN A 203 1.51 -8.52 22.63
CA GLN A 203 0.77 -7.36 23.07
C GLN A 203 -0.56 -7.18 22.32
N ALA A 204 -0.59 -7.44 21.01
CA ALA A 204 -1.84 -7.39 20.24
C ALA A 204 -2.84 -8.45 20.69
N GLN A 205 -2.39 -9.67 20.95
CA GLN A 205 -3.24 -10.75 21.47
C GLN A 205 -3.77 -10.44 22.88
N GLU A 206 -2.91 -9.93 23.77
CA GLU A 206 -3.31 -9.52 25.14
C GLU A 206 -4.36 -8.41 25.09
N ARG A 207 -4.18 -7.43 24.20
CA ARG A 207 -5.15 -6.33 24.02
C ARG A 207 -6.51 -6.86 23.54
N LEU A 208 -6.53 -7.73 22.54
CA LEU A 208 -7.77 -8.35 22.05
C LEU A 208 -8.47 -9.16 23.13
N ALA A 209 -7.72 -9.93 23.91
CA ALA A 209 -8.27 -10.68 25.04
C ALA A 209 -8.84 -9.75 26.11
N LEU A 210 -8.17 -8.64 26.40
CA LEU A 210 -8.64 -7.64 27.36
C LEU A 210 -9.91 -6.92 26.85
N GLU A 211 -9.95 -6.54 25.57
CA GLU A 211 -11.13 -5.92 24.95
C GLU A 211 -12.34 -6.85 24.98
N ALA A 212 -12.15 -8.16 24.70
CA ALA A 212 -13.20 -9.16 24.81
C ALA A 212 -13.68 -9.33 26.26
N ALA A 213 -12.75 -9.49 27.20
CA ALA A 213 -13.09 -9.61 28.64
C ALA A 213 -13.81 -8.37 29.18
N LEU A 214 -13.43 -7.17 28.73
CA LEU A 214 -14.09 -5.93 29.10
C LEU A 214 -15.53 -5.85 28.57
N ARG A 215 -15.76 -6.30 27.33
CA ARG A 215 -17.10 -6.38 26.74
C ARG A 215 -17.98 -7.34 27.53
N ASP A 216 -17.49 -8.55 27.82
CA ASP A 216 -18.22 -9.54 28.62
C ASP A 216 -18.53 -9.02 30.03
N ALA A 217 -17.59 -8.30 30.65
CA ALA A 217 -17.78 -7.68 31.97
C ALA A 217 -18.84 -6.56 31.95
N LEU A 218 -18.93 -5.79 30.88
CA LEU A 218 -19.97 -4.77 30.68
C LEU A 218 -21.34 -5.41 30.51
N GLU A 219 -21.47 -6.41 29.66
CA GLU A 219 -22.72 -7.15 29.42
C GLU A 219 -23.17 -7.90 30.66
N GLY A 220 -22.25 -8.55 31.36
CA GLY A 220 -22.49 -9.26 32.62
C GLY A 220 -22.65 -8.37 33.86
N ARG A 221 -22.60 -7.05 33.74
CA ARG A 221 -22.63 -6.08 34.86
C ARG A 221 -21.61 -6.39 35.97
N ALA A 222 -20.47 -6.94 35.61
CA ALA A 222 -19.42 -7.35 36.55
C ALA A 222 -18.50 -6.18 36.99
N LEU A 223 -18.62 -5.01 36.36
CA LEU A 223 -17.82 -3.83 36.71
C LEU A 223 -18.29 -3.21 38.03
N ARG A 224 -17.34 -2.91 38.91
CA ARG A 224 -17.57 -2.20 40.18
C ARG A 224 -16.76 -0.90 40.21
N LEU A 225 -17.38 0.17 40.65
CA LEU A 225 -16.72 1.45 40.88
C LEU A 225 -15.94 1.41 42.19
N HIS A 226 -14.65 1.71 42.14
CA HIS A 226 -13.83 1.96 43.32
C HIS A 226 -13.44 3.43 43.33
N TYR A 227 -13.66 4.09 44.48
CA TYR A 227 -13.30 5.47 44.70
C TYR A 227 -11.95 5.54 45.41
N GLN A 228 -11.05 6.37 44.92
CA GLN A 228 -9.79 6.69 45.60
C GLN A 228 -9.86 8.12 46.09
N PRO A 229 -9.69 8.38 47.42
CA PRO A 229 -9.64 9.76 47.89
C PRO A 229 -8.40 10.47 47.33
N GLN A 230 -8.60 11.67 46.83
CA GLN A 230 -7.50 12.57 46.53
C GLN A 230 -7.02 13.18 47.84
N VAL A 231 -5.75 12.93 48.19
CA VAL A 231 -5.06 13.52 49.31
C VAL A 231 -4.28 14.72 48.85
#